data_87ccd30c5d86fadc9003665b3cf4deb0
#
_entry.id   87ccd30c5d86fadc9003665b3cf4deb0
#
_cell.length_a   1.000
_cell.length_b   1.000
_cell.length_c   1.000
_cell.angle_alpha   90.00
_cell.angle_beta   90.00
_cell.angle_gamma   90.00
#
_symmetry.space_group_name_H-M   'P 1'
#
loop_
_entity.id
_entity.type
_entity.pdbx_description
1 polymer ?
#
loop_
_entity_poly.entity_id
_entity_poly.type
_entity_poly.pdbx_seq_one_letter_code
_entity_poly.pdbx_strand_id
1 'polypeptide(L)'
;SLFVGSVRCVYETGNEVTVKVLKRATFEHELVSNGKVTAGAMADLRFETTGVVAHIYVKNGDPVRKGQKLAELDKFRLKNKTAQAKDALEKAELELQDVLIGQGYPVGDASKVPADIMKLARVRSGYDQSLAQYELAAYEEEHATLVAPFDGVVANLFSKPFNEASTSEAFCSIIGTQGMEVDFTVLESELPLIKSGDKVIVTPYSDAGSRQEGRITQINPLVDDKGMVKVKATVNGKGRLFSGMNVRVNVHRSLGGQLVIPKSAVVLRSGKQVVFTLKDGKAQWNYVQTGLENAESYSMADDALKEGDTVIVTGNVNLAHEAPVKVVDR
;
A
#
# COMPACT_ATOMS: atom_id res chain seq x y z
N SER A 1 9.96 68.20 64.89
CA SER A 1 9.07 67.57 63.92
C SER A 1 9.88 66.94 62.84
N LEU A 2 10.10 65.67 62.94
CA LEU A 2 10.76 64.81 61.91
C LEU A 2 9.71 64.25 60.98
N PHE A 3 9.76 64.61 59.70
CA PHE A 3 9.04 63.91 58.62
C PHE A 3 9.85 62.74 58.17
N VAL A 4 9.39 61.51 58.50
CA VAL A 4 9.89 60.27 57.93
C VAL A 4 9.14 60.01 56.64
N GLY A 5 9.80 60.31 55.50
CA GLY A 5 9.29 59.91 54.20
C GLY A 5 9.42 58.42 54.00
N SER A 6 8.28 57.74 53.98
CA SER A 6 8.18 56.33 53.61
C SER A 6 8.46 56.18 52.09
N VAL A 7 9.65 55.72 51.76
CA VAL A 7 9.95 55.23 50.38
C VAL A 7 9.22 53.89 50.22
N ARG A 8 8.06 53.92 49.55
CA ARG A 8 7.40 52.75 49.06
C ARG A 8 8.18 52.16 47.91
N CYS A 9 9.00 51.14 48.14
CA CYS A 9 9.50 50.31 47.05
C CYS A 9 8.30 49.67 46.37
N VAL A 10 7.93 50.19 45.22
CA VAL A 10 7.03 49.53 44.28
C VAL A 10 7.83 48.38 43.68
N TYR A 11 7.68 47.21 44.26
CA TYR A 11 8.06 45.99 43.54
C TYR A 11 7.15 45.94 42.30
N GLU A 12 7.68 46.22 41.12
CA GLU A 12 7.02 45.90 39.86
C GLU A 12 6.89 44.38 39.82
N THR A 13 5.70 43.89 40.21
CA THR A 13 5.30 42.50 40.07
C THR A 13 5.02 42.25 38.60
N GLY A 14 6.07 42.07 37.78
CA GLY A 14 5.92 41.62 36.39
C GLY A 14 5.29 40.23 36.37
N ASN A 15 4.40 40.01 35.43
CA ASN A 15 3.83 38.66 35.20
C ASN A 15 4.94 37.66 34.98
N GLU A 16 4.98 36.56 35.72
CA GLU A 16 5.97 35.50 35.49
C GLU A 16 5.64 34.75 34.21
N VAL A 17 6.65 34.66 33.32
CA VAL A 17 6.52 34.03 32.00
C VAL A 17 7.70 33.12 31.70
N THR A 18 7.51 32.10 30.91
CA THR A 18 8.61 31.37 30.28
C THR A 18 8.66 31.72 28.82
N VAL A 19 9.85 31.71 28.25
CA VAL A 19 10.11 32.17 26.88
C VAL A 19 10.85 31.10 26.08
N LYS A 20 10.73 31.22 24.75
CA LYS A 20 11.46 30.36 23.80
C LYS A 20 11.92 31.23 22.61
N VAL A 21 13.16 31.05 22.21
CA VAL A 21 13.67 31.69 20.99
C VAL A 21 13.22 30.87 19.78
N LEU A 22 12.60 31.54 18.81
CA LEU A 22 12.16 30.93 17.58
C LEU A 22 13.36 30.59 16.70
N LYS A 23 13.34 29.36 16.14
CA LYS A 23 14.34 28.91 15.19
C LYS A 23 13.64 28.27 14.01
N ARG A 24 14.27 28.35 12.84
CA ARG A 24 13.86 27.50 11.73
C ARG A 24 14.29 26.07 12.01
N ALA A 25 13.36 25.17 11.89
CA ALA A 25 13.58 23.76 12.18
C ALA A 25 12.82 22.89 11.18
N THR A 26 13.08 21.61 11.22
CA THR A 26 12.25 20.62 10.53
C THR A 26 10.93 20.49 11.27
N PHE A 27 9.84 20.76 10.56
CA PHE A 27 8.49 20.56 11.08
C PHE A 27 8.00 19.16 10.68
N GLU A 28 7.69 18.34 11.66
CA GLU A 28 7.12 17.02 11.43
C GLU A 28 5.60 17.15 11.27
N HIS A 29 5.15 17.03 10.04
CA HIS A 29 3.72 17.00 9.73
C HIS A 29 3.21 15.57 9.76
N GLU A 30 2.07 15.38 10.41
CA GLU A 30 1.41 14.10 10.54
C GLU A 30 -0.03 14.19 9.98
N LEU A 31 -0.29 13.41 8.94
CA LEU A 31 -1.61 13.27 8.37
C LEU A 31 -2.19 11.91 8.76
N VAL A 32 -3.40 11.90 9.29
CA VAL A 32 -4.08 10.69 9.75
C VAL A 32 -5.23 10.35 8.83
N SER A 33 -5.25 9.12 8.35
CA SER A 33 -6.32 8.59 7.50
C SER A 33 -6.72 7.18 7.93
N ASN A 34 -7.87 6.75 7.43
CA ASN A 34 -8.33 5.36 7.54
C ASN A 34 -7.97 4.63 6.26
N GLY A 35 -7.49 3.40 6.40
CA GLY A 35 -7.11 2.57 5.27
C GLY A 35 -7.61 1.13 5.41
N LYS A 36 -7.45 0.39 4.34
CA LYS A 36 -7.72 -1.04 4.28
C LYS A 36 -6.49 -1.78 3.77
N VAL A 37 -6.13 -2.84 4.47
CA VAL A 37 -5.03 -3.70 4.06
C VAL A 37 -5.46 -4.54 2.85
N THR A 38 -4.59 -4.61 1.86
CA THR A 38 -4.72 -5.47 0.68
C THR A 38 -3.44 -6.29 0.51
N ALA A 39 -3.57 -7.48 -0.06
CA ALA A 39 -2.39 -8.25 -0.41
C ALA A 39 -1.76 -7.68 -1.67
N GLY A 40 -0.42 -7.60 -1.72
CA GLY A 40 0.30 -7.16 -2.92
C GLY A 40 0.17 -8.16 -4.09
N ALA A 41 -0.12 -9.43 -3.77
CA ALA A 41 -0.48 -10.46 -4.75
C ALA A 41 -1.65 -11.27 -4.22
N MET A 42 -2.68 -11.44 -5.03
CA MET A 42 -3.83 -12.29 -4.74
C MET A 42 -4.29 -12.95 -6.04
N ALA A 43 -4.54 -14.23 -6.01
CA ALA A 43 -5.08 -14.98 -7.15
C ALA A 43 -6.25 -15.83 -6.72
N ASP A 44 -7.38 -15.66 -7.40
CA ASP A 44 -8.53 -16.55 -7.29
C ASP A 44 -8.38 -17.67 -8.32
N LEU A 45 -8.12 -18.87 -7.83
CA LEU A 45 -7.81 -20.02 -8.65
C LEU A 45 -9.09 -20.82 -8.94
N ARG A 46 -9.25 -21.22 -10.19
CA ARG A 46 -10.35 -22.06 -10.65
C ARG A 46 -9.81 -23.15 -11.55
N PHE A 47 -10.53 -24.25 -11.65
CA PHE A 47 -10.26 -25.25 -12.66
C PHE A 47 -10.72 -24.74 -14.03
N GLU A 48 -9.93 -24.99 -15.07
CA GLU A 48 -10.25 -24.60 -16.44
C GLU A 48 -11.07 -25.67 -17.16
N THR A 49 -11.11 -26.88 -16.59
CA THR A 49 -11.91 -28.00 -17.09
C THR A 49 -12.84 -28.51 -16.01
N THR A 50 -13.97 -29.11 -16.44
CA THR A 50 -14.93 -29.73 -15.53
C THR A 50 -14.49 -31.13 -15.12
N GLY A 51 -14.86 -31.53 -13.93
CA GLY A 51 -14.58 -32.87 -13.40
C GLY A 51 -14.81 -32.96 -11.91
N VAL A 52 -14.84 -34.19 -11.40
CA VAL A 52 -14.99 -34.46 -9.98
C VAL A 52 -13.64 -34.20 -9.28
N VAL A 53 -13.65 -33.48 -8.18
CA VAL A 53 -12.49 -33.28 -7.34
C VAL A 53 -12.09 -34.61 -6.70
N ALA A 54 -10.95 -35.16 -7.11
CA ALA A 54 -10.43 -36.41 -6.55
C ALA A 54 -9.71 -36.18 -5.23
N HIS A 55 -8.81 -35.17 -5.17
CA HIS A 55 -8.00 -34.91 -4.00
C HIS A 55 -7.85 -33.41 -3.75
N ILE A 56 -7.85 -33.02 -2.46
CA ILE A 56 -7.51 -31.70 -1.97
C ILE A 56 -6.33 -31.88 -0.99
N TYR A 57 -5.20 -31.21 -1.27
CA TYR A 57 -3.94 -31.40 -0.55
C TYR A 57 -3.69 -30.32 0.52
N VAL A 58 -4.53 -29.31 0.57
CA VAL A 58 -4.38 -28.11 1.42
C VAL A 58 -5.70 -27.75 2.09
N LYS A 59 -5.63 -26.91 3.09
CA LYS A 59 -6.78 -26.33 3.78
C LYS A 59 -6.60 -24.83 3.97
N ASN A 60 -7.66 -24.11 4.31
CA ASN A 60 -7.60 -22.68 4.61
C ASN A 60 -6.57 -22.40 5.71
N GLY A 61 -5.70 -21.44 5.47
CA GLY A 61 -4.62 -21.05 6.37
C GLY A 61 -3.28 -21.76 6.13
N ASP A 62 -3.23 -22.79 5.27
CA ASP A 62 -1.99 -23.47 4.97
C ASP A 62 -1.05 -22.59 4.13
N PRO A 63 0.25 -22.49 4.48
CA PRO A 63 1.25 -21.87 3.65
C PRO A 63 1.56 -22.78 2.45
N VAL A 64 1.68 -22.17 1.28
CA VAL A 64 2.00 -22.89 0.03
C VAL A 64 3.12 -22.19 -0.73
N ARG A 65 3.87 -22.96 -1.51
CA ARG A 65 4.94 -22.47 -2.39
C ARG A 65 4.47 -22.46 -3.84
N LYS A 66 5.07 -21.60 -4.64
CA LYS A 66 4.86 -21.58 -6.09
C LYS A 66 5.02 -23.00 -6.69
N GLY A 67 4.05 -23.42 -7.50
CA GLY A 67 4.03 -24.74 -8.13
C GLY A 67 3.55 -25.87 -7.23
N GLN A 68 3.26 -25.64 -5.96
CA GLN A 68 2.72 -26.65 -5.05
C GLN A 68 1.31 -27.03 -5.47
N LYS A 69 1.04 -28.37 -5.51
CA LYS A 69 -0.30 -28.89 -5.80
C LYS A 69 -1.27 -28.54 -4.68
N LEU A 70 -2.44 -28.02 -5.06
CA LEU A 70 -3.51 -27.65 -4.15
C LEU A 70 -4.67 -28.65 -4.19
N ALA A 71 -5.08 -29.02 -5.38
CA ALA A 71 -6.14 -29.99 -5.63
C ALA A 71 -5.98 -30.63 -7.01
N GLU A 72 -6.63 -31.76 -7.24
CA GLU A 72 -6.70 -32.36 -8.57
C GLU A 72 -8.06 -32.98 -8.82
N LEU A 73 -8.46 -32.96 -10.09
CA LEU A 73 -9.66 -33.65 -10.57
C LEU A 73 -9.35 -35.12 -10.85
N ASP A 74 -10.40 -35.93 -10.96
CA ASP A 74 -10.28 -37.25 -11.53
C ASP A 74 -9.84 -37.14 -13.00
N LYS A 75 -8.65 -37.66 -13.28
CA LYS A 75 -8.00 -37.52 -14.59
C LYS A 75 -8.27 -38.71 -15.54
N PHE A 76 -9.07 -39.72 -15.14
CA PHE A 76 -9.23 -40.90 -15.96
C PHE A 76 -9.67 -40.56 -17.40
N ARG A 77 -10.73 -39.76 -17.55
CA ARG A 77 -11.21 -39.34 -18.87
C ARG A 77 -10.23 -38.50 -19.65
N LEU A 78 -9.54 -37.55 -18.97
CA LEU A 78 -8.57 -36.67 -19.58
C LEU A 78 -7.35 -37.43 -20.08
N LYS A 79 -6.80 -38.32 -19.27
CA LYS A 79 -5.69 -39.22 -19.70
C LYS A 79 -6.03 -40.04 -20.92
N ASN A 80 -7.24 -40.62 -20.97
CA ASN A 80 -7.69 -41.37 -22.15
C ASN A 80 -7.83 -40.46 -23.38
N LYS A 81 -8.36 -39.23 -23.20
CA LYS A 81 -8.46 -38.24 -24.31
C LYS A 81 -7.09 -37.86 -24.84
N THR A 82 -6.12 -37.58 -23.94
CA THR A 82 -4.73 -37.29 -24.31
C THR A 82 -4.07 -38.47 -25.04
N ALA A 83 -4.25 -39.69 -24.55
CA ALA A 83 -3.72 -40.89 -25.20
C ALA A 83 -4.28 -41.04 -26.63
N GLN A 84 -5.62 -40.94 -26.81
CA GLN A 84 -6.23 -41.01 -28.13
C GLN A 84 -5.77 -39.92 -29.08
N ALA A 85 -5.61 -38.68 -28.60
CA ALA A 85 -5.10 -37.58 -29.40
C ALA A 85 -3.62 -37.79 -29.78
N LYS A 86 -2.82 -38.38 -28.88
CA LYS A 86 -1.44 -38.79 -29.16
C LYS A 86 -1.35 -39.85 -30.24
N ASP A 87 -2.16 -40.90 -30.14
CA ASP A 87 -2.19 -41.95 -31.17
C ASP A 87 -2.59 -41.39 -32.56
N ALA A 88 -3.56 -40.43 -32.56
CA ALA A 88 -3.96 -39.75 -33.80
C ALA A 88 -2.84 -38.88 -34.38
N LEU A 89 -2.08 -38.22 -33.52
CA LEU A 89 -0.90 -37.42 -33.94
C LEU A 89 0.19 -38.36 -34.53
N GLU A 90 0.54 -39.46 -33.83
CA GLU A 90 1.53 -40.42 -34.32
C GLU A 90 1.13 -41.00 -35.69
N LYS A 91 -0.15 -41.30 -35.89
CA LYS A 91 -0.67 -41.73 -37.20
C LYS A 91 -0.49 -40.63 -38.25
N ALA A 92 -0.81 -39.37 -37.95
CA ALA A 92 -0.67 -38.24 -38.84
C ALA A 92 0.81 -37.96 -39.18
N GLU A 93 1.73 -38.21 -38.24
CA GLU A 93 3.17 -38.12 -38.45
C GLU A 93 3.66 -39.20 -39.48
N LEU A 94 3.19 -40.45 -39.35
CA LEU A 94 3.50 -41.48 -40.30
C LEU A 94 2.94 -41.16 -41.70
N GLU A 95 1.72 -40.66 -41.80
CA GLU A 95 1.13 -40.20 -43.07
C GLU A 95 1.89 -39.03 -43.68
N LEU A 96 2.37 -38.09 -42.86
CA LEU A 96 3.23 -36.98 -43.30
C LEU A 96 4.51 -37.52 -43.93
N GLN A 97 5.15 -38.47 -43.28
CA GLN A 97 6.36 -39.13 -43.82
C GLN A 97 6.08 -39.83 -45.11
N ASP A 98 4.99 -40.57 -45.24
CA ASP A 98 4.61 -41.30 -46.45
C ASP A 98 4.37 -40.32 -47.61
N VAL A 99 3.66 -39.23 -47.38
CA VAL A 99 3.45 -38.16 -48.39
C VAL A 99 4.79 -37.57 -48.87
N LEU A 100 5.73 -37.30 -47.94
CA LEU A 100 7.04 -36.74 -48.26
C LEU A 100 7.91 -37.74 -49.06
N ILE A 101 7.89 -39.02 -48.68
CA ILE A 101 8.58 -40.08 -49.44
C ILE A 101 8.03 -40.18 -50.87
N GLY A 102 6.69 -40.11 -51.03
CA GLY A 102 6.06 -40.07 -52.34
C GLY A 102 6.42 -38.86 -53.21
N GLN A 103 6.90 -37.78 -52.59
CA GLN A 103 7.41 -36.56 -53.24
C GLN A 103 8.94 -36.62 -53.46
N GLY A 104 9.60 -37.74 -53.09
CA GLY A 104 11.04 -37.90 -53.25
C GLY A 104 11.93 -37.41 -52.12
N TYR A 105 11.33 -37.13 -50.93
CA TYR A 105 12.08 -36.69 -49.76
C TYR A 105 12.15 -37.83 -48.74
N PRO A 106 13.34 -38.42 -48.49
CA PRO A 106 13.47 -39.54 -47.55
C PRO A 106 13.29 -39.09 -46.10
N VAL A 107 12.94 -40.06 -45.24
CA VAL A 107 12.79 -39.85 -43.80
C VAL A 107 14.10 -39.28 -43.20
N GLY A 108 13.97 -38.22 -42.37
CA GLY A 108 15.09 -37.59 -41.66
C GLY A 108 15.65 -36.32 -42.32
N ASP A 109 15.28 -35.99 -43.54
CA ASP A 109 15.76 -34.82 -44.29
C ASP A 109 14.72 -33.66 -44.37
N ALA A 110 13.92 -33.48 -43.33
CA ALA A 110 12.87 -32.46 -43.28
C ALA A 110 13.39 -31.02 -43.58
N SER A 111 14.65 -30.74 -43.25
CA SER A 111 15.28 -29.44 -43.54
C SER A 111 15.51 -29.17 -45.02
N LYS A 112 15.50 -30.18 -45.86
CA LYS A 112 15.68 -30.09 -47.30
C LYS A 112 14.38 -30.01 -48.09
N VAL A 113 13.24 -30.14 -47.42
CA VAL A 113 11.91 -30.08 -48.03
C VAL A 113 11.53 -28.62 -48.27
N PRO A 114 11.21 -28.21 -49.52
CA PRO A 114 10.68 -26.88 -49.79
C PRO A 114 9.43 -26.59 -48.98
N ALA A 115 9.24 -25.33 -48.52
CA ALA A 115 8.19 -24.93 -47.60
C ALA A 115 6.77 -25.18 -48.14
N ASP A 116 6.57 -25.03 -49.45
CA ASP A 116 5.33 -25.28 -50.15
C ASP A 116 4.97 -26.79 -50.18
N ILE A 117 5.94 -27.64 -50.41
CA ILE A 117 5.76 -29.11 -50.38
C ILE A 117 5.50 -29.57 -48.95
N MET A 118 6.26 -29.06 -47.99
CA MET A 118 6.00 -29.36 -46.55
C MET A 118 4.60 -28.96 -46.16
N LYS A 119 4.16 -27.75 -46.52
CA LYS A 119 2.81 -27.26 -46.22
C LYS A 119 1.74 -28.17 -46.84
N LEU A 120 1.90 -28.57 -48.10
CA LEU A 120 0.96 -29.47 -48.75
C LEU A 120 0.91 -30.84 -48.05
N ALA A 121 2.07 -31.39 -47.69
CA ALA A 121 2.17 -32.66 -46.99
C ALA A 121 1.50 -32.62 -45.59
N ARG A 122 1.71 -31.55 -44.83
CA ARG A 122 1.07 -31.36 -43.52
C ARG A 122 -0.46 -31.25 -43.61
N VAL A 123 -0.97 -30.57 -44.66
CA VAL A 123 -2.41 -30.51 -44.91
C VAL A 123 -2.99 -31.87 -45.27
N ARG A 124 -2.32 -32.60 -46.16
CA ARG A 124 -2.80 -33.93 -46.63
C ARG A 124 -2.79 -34.97 -45.52
N SER A 125 -1.77 -34.98 -44.68
CA SER A 125 -1.66 -35.90 -43.53
C SER A 125 -2.56 -35.54 -42.36
N GLY A 126 -3.12 -34.34 -42.33
CA GLY A 126 -3.85 -33.84 -41.16
C GLY A 126 -2.98 -33.57 -39.91
N TYR A 127 -1.64 -33.48 -40.12
CA TYR A 127 -0.67 -33.34 -39.04
C TYR A 127 -0.98 -32.13 -38.12
N ASP A 128 -1.20 -30.94 -38.70
CA ASP A 128 -1.45 -29.72 -37.94
C ASP A 128 -2.72 -29.82 -37.08
N GLN A 129 -3.75 -30.45 -37.62
CA GLN A 129 -5.02 -30.69 -36.88
C GLN A 129 -4.83 -31.65 -35.71
N SER A 130 -4.11 -32.75 -35.94
CA SER A 130 -3.86 -33.77 -34.91
C SER A 130 -2.94 -33.23 -33.82
N LEU A 131 -1.93 -32.43 -34.20
CA LEU A 131 -1.05 -31.72 -33.25
C LEU A 131 -1.86 -30.79 -32.33
N ALA A 132 -2.70 -29.91 -32.91
CA ALA A 132 -3.53 -28.98 -32.13
C ALA A 132 -4.51 -29.73 -31.19
N GLN A 133 -5.07 -30.88 -31.62
CA GLN A 133 -5.92 -31.71 -30.77
C GLN A 133 -5.14 -32.32 -29.60
N TYR A 134 -3.93 -32.82 -29.85
CA TYR A 134 -3.07 -33.35 -28.81
C TYR A 134 -2.64 -32.28 -27.80
N GLU A 135 -2.21 -31.14 -28.28
CA GLU A 135 -1.82 -30.00 -27.42
C GLU A 135 -2.97 -29.55 -26.52
N LEU A 136 -4.19 -29.46 -27.06
CA LEU A 136 -5.38 -29.13 -26.28
C LEU A 136 -5.70 -30.17 -25.21
N ALA A 137 -5.66 -31.47 -25.61
CA ALA A 137 -5.95 -32.58 -24.66
C ALA A 137 -4.90 -32.63 -23.54
N ALA A 138 -3.63 -32.46 -23.86
CA ALA A 138 -2.53 -32.41 -22.90
C ALA A 138 -2.66 -31.20 -21.94
N TYR A 139 -3.03 -30.02 -22.47
CA TYR A 139 -3.32 -28.83 -21.67
C TYR A 139 -4.45 -29.06 -20.67
N GLU A 140 -5.58 -29.63 -21.12
CA GLU A 140 -6.71 -29.93 -20.25
C GLU A 140 -6.33 -30.95 -19.14
N GLU A 141 -5.51 -31.95 -19.45
CA GLU A 141 -5.02 -32.93 -18.47
C GLU A 141 -4.09 -32.29 -17.44
N GLU A 142 -3.17 -31.44 -17.87
CA GLU A 142 -2.26 -30.70 -16.99
C GLU A 142 -3.05 -29.79 -16.05
N HIS A 143 -3.99 -28.99 -16.60
CA HIS A 143 -4.79 -28.03 -15.86
C HIS A 143 -5.93 -28.65 -15.02
N ALA A 144 -6.07 -29.98 -15.08
CA ALA A 144 -6.85 -30.72 -14.09
C ALA A 144 -6.14 -30.86 -12.72
N THR A 145 -4.90 -30.37 -12.60
CA THR A 145 -4.20 -30.16 -11.32
C THR A 145 -4.08 -28.67 -11.05
N LEU A 146 -4.68 -28.22 -9.96
CA LEU A 146 -4.57 -26.84 -9.53
C LEU A 146 -3.30 -26.65 -8.72
N VAL A 147 -2.46 -25.67 -9.09
CA VAL A 147 -1.20 -25.36 -8.43
C VAL A 147 -1.13 -23.90 -8.00
N ALA A 148 -0.36 -23.62 -6.96
CA ALA A 148 -0.15 -22.25 -6.48
C ALA A 148 0.72 -21.46 -7.47
N PRO A 149 0.28 -20.26 -7.94
CA PRO A 149 1.01 -19.45 -8.90
C PRO A 149 2.22 -18.71 -8.27
N PHE A 150 2.19 -18.50 -6.96
CA PHE A 150 3.23 -17.86 -6.15
C PHE A 150 3.18 -18.33 -4.70
N ASP A 151 4.18 -17.96 -3.91
CA ASP A 151 4.24 -18.28 -2.47
C ASP A 151 3.17 -17.49 -1.70
N GLY A 152 2.35 -18.16 -0.91
CA GLY A 152 1.26 -17.50 -0.21
C GLY A 152 0.57 -18.39 0.82
N VAL A 153 -0.63 -17.99 1.20
CA VAL A 153 -1.51 -18.70 2.13
C VAL A 153 -2.84 -18.98 1.45
N VAL A 154 -3.36 -20.20 1.63
CA VAL A 154 -4.66 -20.62 1.08
C VAL A 154 -5.80 -19.94 1.83
N ALA A 155 -6.75 -19.39 1.09
CA ALA A 155 -7.99 -18.81 1.62
C ALA A 155 -9.19 -19.20 0.74
N ASN A 156 -10.40 -19.03 1.25
CA ASN A 156 -11.65 -19.23 0.53
C ASN A 156 -11.81 -20.64 -0.10
N LEU A 157 -11.20 -21.64 0.48
CA LEU A 157 -11.35 -23.03 0.06
C LEU A 157 -12.57 -23.62 0.78
N PHE A 158 -13.68 -23.81 0.07
CA PHE A 158 -14.94 -24.35 0.60
C PHE A 158 -15.36 -25.67 -0.05
N SER A 159 -14.75 -26.02 -1.18
CA SER A 159 -15.02 -27.27 -1.89
C SER A 159 -14.52 -28.46 -1.09
N LYS A 160 -15.14 -29.65 -1.38
CA LYS A 160 -14.78 -30.92 -0.77
C LYS A 160 -14.50 -31.96 -1.86
N PRO A 161 -13.72 -33.00 -1.58
CA PRO A 161 -13.56 -34.14 -2.49
C PRO A 161 -14.91 -34.70 -2.89
N PHE A 162 -14.96 -35.28 -4.07
CA PHE A 162 -16.14 -35.90 -4.69
C PHE A 162 -17.24 -34.96 -5.17
N ASN A 163 -17.04 -33.64 -5.03
CA ASN A 163 -17.90 -32.65 -5.67
C ASN A 163 -17.38 -32.31 -7.07
N GLU A 164 -18.29 -31.91 -7.95
CA GLU A 164 -17.91 -31.37 -9.25
C GLU A 164 -17.27 -29.99 -9.13
N ALA A 165 -16.16 -29.78 -9.81
CA ALA A 165 -15.48 -28.50 -9.84
C ALA A 165 -16.18 -27.53 -10.79
N SER A 166 -16.41 -26.29 -10.33
CA SER A 166 -16.90 -25.19 -11.17
C SER A 166 -15.75 -24.57 -11.96
N THR A 167 -16.03 -24.25 -13.22
CA THR A 167 -15.12 -23.46 -14.08
C THR A 167 -15.39 -21.96 -14.01
N SER A 168 -16.54 -21.55 -13.46
CA SER A 168 -16.95 -20.14 -13.33
C SER A 168 -16.63 -19.56 -11.96
N GLU A 169 -16.59 -20.38 -10.91
CA GLU A 169 -16.33 -19.93 -9.54
C GLU A 169 -14.91 -20.29 -9.11
N ALA A 170 -14.34 -19.44 -8.25
CA ALA A 170 -13.04 -19.73 -7.68
C ALA A 170 -13.10 -20.95 -6.76
N PHE A 171 -12.17 -21.88 -6.94
CA PHE A 171 -12.00 -23.03 -6.07
C PHE A 171 -11.35 -22.65 -4.74
N CYS A 172 -10.33 -21.80 -4.78
CA CYS A 172 -9.67 -21.18 -3.62
C CYS A 172 -8.97 -19.91 -4.05
N SER A 173 -8.55 -19.13 -3.06
CA SER A 173 -7.69 -17.95 -3.26
C SER A 173 -6.31 -18.21 -2.66
N ILE A 174 -5.26 -17.73 -3.32
CA ILE A 174 -3.92 -17.64 -2.75
C ILE A 174 -3.61 -16.20 -2.46
N ILE A 175 -3.29 -15.92 -1.20
CA ILE A 175 -2.94 -14.59 -0.72
C ILE A 175 -1.44 -14.55 -0.51
N GLY A 176 -0.74 -13.69 -1.26
CA GLY A 176 0.70 -13.49 -1.10
C GLY A 176 1.04 -12.93 0.28
N THR A 177 2.08 -13.47 0.90
CA THR A 177 2.53 -13.05 2.23
C THR A 177 3.57 -11.94 2.20
N GLN A 178 4.10 -11.63 1.01
CA GLN A 178 5.07 -10.56 0.82
C GLN A 178 4.40 -9.31 0.25
N GLY A 179 4.83 -8.14 0.74
CA GLY A 179 4.40 -6.88 0.17
C GLY A 179 2.92 -6.57 0.45
N MET A 180 2.51 -6.63 1.72
CA MET A 180 1.17 -6.12 2.09
C MET A 180 1.07 -4.65 1.71
N GLU A 181 -0.05 -4.29 1.15
CA GLU A 181 -0.37 -2.92 0.74
C GLU A 181 -1.48 -2.36 1.62
N VAL A 182 -1.52 -1.05 1.74
CA VAL A 182 -2.60 -0.35 2.41
C VAL A 182 -3.15 0.70 1.47
N ASP A 183 -4.41 0.57 1.13
CA ASP A 183 -5.16 1.56 0.38
C ASP A 183 -5.83 2.52 1.35
N PHE A 184 -5.58 3.82 1.19
CA PHE A 184 -6.20 4.89 1.98
C PHE A 184 -6.48 6.10 1.12
N THR A 185 -7.21 7.08 1.65
CA THR A 185 -7.55 8.29 0.91
C THR A 185 -7.07 9.53 1.66
N VAL A 186 -6.74 10.56 0.91
CA VAL A 186 -6.40 11.89 1.42
C VAL A 186 -7.23 12.95 0.72
N LEU A 187 -7.43 14.09 1.35
CA LEU A 187 -8.09 15.23 0.72
C LEU A 187 -7.22 15.83 -0.39
N GLU A 188 -7.84 16.37 -1.44
CA GLU A 188 -7.13 17.10 -2.49
C GLU A 188 -6.24 18.23 -1.91
N SER A 189 -6.72 18.93 -0.89
CA SER A 189 -5.98 19.99 -0.19
C SER A 189 -4.73 19.48 0.55
N GLU A 190 -4.65 18.19 0.86
CA GLU A 190 -3.52 17.55 1.54
C GLU A 190 -2.47 16.99 0.57
N LEU A 191 -2.79 16.90 -0.73
CA LEU A 191 -1.86 16.39 -1.74
C LEU A 191 -0.49 17.09 -1.75
N PRO A 192 -0.38 18.42 -1.62
CA PRO A 192 0.92 19.08 -1.58
C PRO A 192 1.78 18.65 -0.38
N LEU A 193 1.15 18.09 0.66
CA LEU A 193 1.79 17.69 1.91
C LEU A 193 2.33 16.26 1.88
N ILE A 194 2.05 15.47 0.85
CA ILE A 194 2.50 14.08 0.71
C ILE A 194 3.23 13.87 -0.60
N LYS A 195 4.10 12.86 -0.63
CA LYS A 195 4.78 12.41 -1.85
C LYS A 195 5.07 10.91 -1.79
N SER A 196 5.34 10.33 -2.93
CA SER A 196 5.85 8.96 -3.00
C SER A 196 7.17 8.85 -2.24
N GLY A 197 7.32 7.78 -1.45
CA GLY A 197 8.45 7.54 -0.55
C GLY A 197 8.26 8.04 0.88
N ASP A 198 7.24 8.86 1.17
CA ASP A 198 6.96 9.31 2.54
C ASP A 198 6.68 8.12 3.46
N LYS A 199 7.18 8.22 4.69
CA LYS A 199 7.02 7.19 5.71
C LYS A 199 5.58 7.15 6.19
N VAL A 200 5.03 5.94 6.32
CA VAL A 200 3.72 5.71 6.93
C VAL A 200 3.85 4.76 8.11
N ILE A 201 3.04 4.99 9.13
CA ILE A 201 2.83 4.06 10.24
C ILE A 201 1.40 3.55 10.14
N VAL A 202 1.26 2.23 10.01
CA VAL A 202 -0.02 1.55 9.89
C VAL A 202 -0.31 0.82 11.19
N THR A 203 -1.47 1.08 11.76
CA THR A 203 -1.91 0.50 13.04
C THR A 203 -3.28 -0.16 12.84
N PRO A 204 -3.39 -1.50 12.97
CA PRO A 204 -4.68 -2.18 12.91
C PRO A 204 -5.62 -1.73 14.02
N TYR A 205 -6.91 -1.57 13.71
CA TYR A 205 -7.90 -1.26 14.76
C TYR A 205 -8.10 -2.41 15.74
N SER A 206 -7.82 -3.65 15.32
CA SER A 206 -7.89 -4.84 16.18
C SER A 206 -6.74 -4.94 17.19
N ASP A 207 -5.61 -4.27 16.93
CA ASP A 207 -4.42 -4.30 17.81
C ASP A 207 -3.67 -2.96 17.70
N ALA A 208 -4.01 -2.02 18.56
CA ALA A 208 -3.40 -0.69 18.63
C ALA A 208 -1.90 -0.71 19.00
N GLY A 209 -1.39 -1.81 19.56
CA GLY A 209 0.02 -2.00 19.88
C GLY A 209 0.87 -2.43 18.69
N SER A 210 0.24 -2.98 17.63
CA SER A 210 0.92 -3.51 16.45
C SER A 210 1.14 -2.41 15.40
N ARG A 211 2.18 -1.61 15.57
CA ARG A 211 2.57 -0.58 14.59
C ARG A 211 3.48 -1.17 13.53
N GLN A 212 3.11 -0.98 12.27
CA GLN A 212 3.88 -1.42 11.11
C GLN A 212 4.36 -0.22 10.31
N GLU A 213 5.64 -0.21 9.97
CA GLU A 213 6.22 0.83 9.13
C GLU A 213 6.06 0.48 7.66
N GLY A 214 5.80 1.50 6.85
CA GLY A 214 5.69 1.41 5.40
C GLY A 214 6.08 2.70 4.72
N ARG A 215 5.88 2.71 3.40
CA ARG A 215 6.12 3.90 2.57
C ARG A 215 5.03 4.04 1.51
N ILE A 216 4.68 5.28 1.19
CA ILE A 216 3.81 5.59 0.06
C ILE A 216 4.50 5.15 -1.22
N THR A 217 3.83 4.31 -1.99
CA THR A 217 4.33 3.80 -3.28
C THR A 217 3.60 4.40 -4.47
N GLN A 218 2.31 4.72 -4.31
CA GLN A 218 1.49 5.25 -5.38
C GLN A 218 0.53 6.32 -4.87
N ILE A 219 0.39 7.39 -5.63
CA ILE A 219 -0.63 8.42 -5.45
C ILE A 219 -1.43 8.45 -6.76
N ASN A 220 -2.72 8.15 -6.70
CA ASN A 220 -3.57 8.17 -7.89
C ASN A 220 -3.73 9.62 -8.38
N PRO A 221 -3.48 9.93 -9.66
CA PRO A 221 -3.63 11.29 -10.18
C PRO A 221 -5.09 11.72 -10.41
N LEU A 222 -6.05 10.95 -9.91
CA LEU A 222 -7.48 11.22 -10.03
C LEU A 222 -8.08 11.61 -8.68
N VAL A 223 -8.78 12.73 -8.65
CA VAL A 223 -9.63 13.17 -7.53
C VAL A 223 -11.03 12.63 -7.76
N ASP A 224 -11.63 12.02 -6.76
CA ASP A 224 -13.00 11.54 -6.85
C ASP A 224 -14.04 12.65 -6.59
N ASP A 225 -15.34 12.32 -6.78
CA ASP A 225 -16.45 13.26 -6.60
C ASP A 225 -16.58 13.83 -5.18
N LYS A 226 -15.86 13.27 -4.21
CA LYS A 226 -15.82 13.73 -2.82
C LYS A 226 -14.59 14.55 -2.49
N GLY A 227 -13.76 14.87 -3.48
CA GLY A 227 -12.50 15.58 -3.29
C GLY A 227 -11.41 14.73 -2.64
N MET A 228 -11.48 13.39 -2.77
CA MET A 228 -10.54 12.47 -2.19
C MET A 228 -9.62 11.88 -3.26
N VAL A 229 -8.38 11.66 -2.90
CA VAL A 229 -7.37 11.00 -3.73
C VAL A 229 -6.96 9.68 -3.10
N LYS A 230 -6.95 8.62 -3.90
CA LYS A 230 -6.51 7.30 -3.46
C LYS A 230 -4.99 7.24 -3.41
N VAL A 231 -4.49 6.75 -2.29
CA VAL A 231 -3.07 6.58 -2.03
C VAL A 231 -2.82 5.14 -1.62
N LYS A 232 -1.70 4.58 -2.07
CA LYS A 232 -1.26 3.24 -1.72
C LYS A 232 0.10 3.30 -1.04
N ALA A 233 0.23 2.56 0.05
CA ALA A 233 1.49 2.37 0.75
C ALA A 233 1.84 0.88 0.82
N THR A 234 3.11 0.55 0.71
CA THR A 234 3.61 -0.81 0.95
C THR A 234 4.10 -0.92 2.38
N VAL A 235 3.73 -2.01 3.05
CA VAL A 235 3.99 -2.26 4.46
C VAL A 235 4.62 -3.65 4.65
N ASN A 236 5.63 -3.75 5.50
CA ASN A 236 6.20 -5.03 5.91
C ASN A 236 5.35 -5.65 7.02
N GLY A 237 4.27 -6.33 6.66
CA GLY A 237 3.28 -6.85 7.61
C GLY A 237 3.72 -7.98 8.53
N LYS A 238 4.89 -8.60 8.31
CA LYS A 238 5.48 -9.71 9.11
C LYS A 238 4.46 -10.72 9.65
N GLY A 239 3.44 -11.08 8.84
CA GLY A 239 2.40 -12.03 9.21
C GLY A 239 1.35 -11.54 10.22
N ARG A 240 1.34 -10.25 10.57
CA ARG A 240 0.37 -9.64 11.51
C ARG A 240 -0.76 -8.88 10.83
N LEU A 241 -0.61 -8.58 9.54
CA LEU A 241 -1.64 -7.94 8.73
C LEU A 241 -2.29 -8.97 7.82
N PHE A 242 -3.62 -8.98 7.81
CA PHE A 242 -4.40 -9.80 6.89
C PHE A 242 -5.12 -8.89 5.89
N SER A 243 -5.19 -9.34 4.64
CA SER A 243 -5.98 -8.66 3.62
C SER A 243 -7.42 -8.48 4.09
N GLY A 244 -7.96 -7.28 3.92
CA GLY A 244 -9.28 -6.90 4.39
C GLY A 244 -9.32 -6.19 5.75
N MET A 245 -8.24 -6.19 6.53
CA MET A 245 -8.20 -5.46 7.81
C MET A 245 -8.32 -3.95 7.61
N ASN A 246 -9.11 -3.32 8.48
CA ASN A 246 -9.17 -1.86 8.59
C ASN A 246 -8.04 -1.37 9.51
N VAL A 247 -7.39 -0.30 9.09
CA VAL A 247 -6.20 0.25 9.76
C VAL A 247 -6.27 1.77 9.83
N ARG A 248 -5.60 2.33 10.83
CA ARG A 248 -5.25 3.74 10.88
C ARG A 248 -3.90 3.92 10.19
N VAL A 249 -3.81 4.90 9.31
CA VAL A 249 -2.60 5.26 8.58
C VAL A 249 -2.15 6.64 9.00
N ASN A 250 -0.95 6.74 9.57
CA ASN A 250 -0.31 8.00 9.89
C ASN A 250 0.81 8.24 8.88
N VAL A 251 0.66 9.27 8.04
CA VAL A 251 1.69 9.69 7.09
C VAL A 251 2.58 10.71 7.77
N HIS A 252 3.87 10.45 7.84
CA HIS A 252 4.86 11.35 8.42
C HIS A 252 5.68 12.02 7.32
N ARG A 253 5.72 13.32 7.33
CA ARG A 253 6.55 14.11 6.44
C ARG A 253 7.30 15.20 7.17
N SER A 254 8.59 15.21 6.98
CA SER A 254 9.49 16.23 7.51
C SER A 254 9.59 17.41 6.53
N LEU A 255 9.16 18.57 6.94
CA LEU A 255 9.25 19.82 6.18
C LEU A 255 10.36 20.68 6.75
N GLY A 256 11.48 20.78 6.02
CA GLY A 256 12.63 21.59 6.45
C GLY A 256 12.39 23.09 6.37
N GLY A 257 13.16 23.86 7.15
CA GLY A 257 13.21 25.32 7.05
C GLY A 257 11.96 26.07 7.53
N GLN A 258 11.05 25.40 8.26
CA GLN A 258 9.85 26.04 8.80
C GLN A 258 10.18 26.83 10.07
N LEU A 259 9.55 28.02 10.23
CA LEU A 259 9.55 28.70 11.51
C LEU A 259 8.53 28.02 12.41
N VAL A 260 9.00 27.33 13.46
CA VAL A 260 8.17 26.48 14.32
C VAL A 260 7.88 27.20 15.63
N ILE A 261 6.59 27.28 15.98
CA ILE A 261 6.12 27.89 17.21
C ILE A 261 5.37 26.88 18.10
N PRO A 262 5.68 26.77 19.40
CA PRO A 262 4.91 25.92 20.31
C PRO A 262 3.43 26.32 20.37
N LYS A 263 2.51 25.36 20.42
CA LYS A 263 1.07 25.63 20.58
C LYS A 263 0.77 26.48 21.80
N SER A 264 1.51 26.28 22.89
CA SER A 264 1.36 27.06 24.14
C SER A 264 1.65 28.55 23.99
N ALA A 265 2.43 28.95 22.97
CA ALA A 265 2.72 30.37 22.70
C ALA A 265 1.57 31.09 21.98
N VAL A 266 0.66 30.35 21.33
CA VAL A 266 -0.44 30.91 20.54
C VAL A 266 -1.70 31.00 21.42
N VAL A 267 -2.22 32.20 21.57
CA VAL A 267 -3.47 32.47 22.31
C VAL A 267 -4.51 33.07 21.38
N LEU A 268 -5.77 32.74 21.62
CA LEU A 268 -6.90 33.30 20.87
C LEU A 268 -7.40 34.58 21.57
N ARG A 269 -7.46 35.69 20.84
CA ARG A 269 -7.98 36.96 21.31
C ARG A 269 -8.95 37.55 20.30
N SER A 270 -10.20 37.73 20.70
CA SER A 270 -11.24 38.26 19.82
C SER A 270 -11.35 37.51 18.48
N GLY A 271 -11.20 36.18 18.51
CA GLY A 271 -11.24 35.30 17.31
C GLY A 271 -9.98 35.33 16.45
N LYS A 272 -8.91 36.00 16.85
CA LYS A 272 -7.63 36.05 16.15
C LYS A 272 -6.53 35.35 16.96
N GLN A 273 -5.57 34.76 16.24
CA GLN A 273 -4.39 34.17 16.85
C GLN A 273 -3.36 35.26 17.18
N VAL A 274 -2.85 35.21 18.39
CA VAL A 274 -1.90 36.17 18.91
C VAL A 274 -0.73 35.45 19.57
N VAL A 275 0.46 35.96 19.35
CA VAL A 275 1.68 35.56 20.03
C VAL A 275 2.33 36.77 20.69
N PHE A 276 2.75 36.62 21.93
CA PHE A 276 3.52 37.64 22.63
C PHE A 276 4.99 37.39 22.44
N THR A 277 5.73 38.43 21.93
CA THR A 277 7.19 38.46 21.92
C THR A 277 7.69 39.24 23.10
N LEU A 278 8.87 38.88 23.63
CA LEU A 278 9.56 39.59 24.67
C LEU A 278 10.47 40.67 24.03
N LYS A 279 10.26 41.95 24.37
CA LYS A 279 11.13 43.02 23.96
C LYS A 279 11.29 44.00 25.13
N ASP A 280 12.52 44.32 25.50
CA ASP A 280 12.86 45.29 26.58
C ASP A 280 12.11 45.02 27.90
N GLY A 281 11.96 43.72 28.28
CA GLY A 281 11.26 43.33 29.51
C GLY A 281 9.73 43.45 29.45
N LYS A 282 9.15 43.68 28.27
CA LYS A 282 7.72 43.84 28.03
C LYS A 282 7.20 42.84 27.00
N ALA A 283 5.94 42.47 27.13
CA ALA A 283 5.23 41.60 26.19
C ALA A 283 4.68 42.42 25.01
N GLN A 284 5.15 42.14 23.81
CA GLN A 284 4.67 42.76 22.57
C GLN A 284 3.63 41.84 21.91
N TRP A 285 2.45 42.36 21.65
CA TRP A 285 1.34 41.66 21.01
C TRP A 285 1.53 41.59 19.49
N ASN A 286 1.53 40.38 18.93
CA ASN A 286 1.66 40.19 17.49
C ASN A 286 0.49 39.31 17.01
N TYR A 287 -0.27 39.76 16.01
CA TYR A 287 -1.21 38.94 15.28
C TYR A 287 -0.44 38.03 14.34
N VAL A 288 -0.81 36.75 14.34
CA VAL A 288 -0.13 35.71 13.55
C VAL A 288 -1.13 34.84 12.80
N GLN A 289 -0.70 34.29 11.69
CA GLN A 289 -1.38 33.19 11.00
C GLN A 289 -0.55 31.93 11.12
N THR A 290 -1.11 30.92 11.78
CA THR A 290 -0.49 29.60 11.83
C THR A 290 -0.81 28.82 10.56
N GLY A 291 0.16 28.02 10.10
CA GLY A 291 0.03 27.11 8.97
C GLY A 291 -0.34 25.69 9.43
N LEU A 292 0.57 24.75 9.16
CA LEU A 292 0.40 23.37 9.54
C LEU A 292 0.53 23.19 11.06
N GLU A 293 -0.17 22.19 11.60
CA GLU A 293 -0.08 21.83 13.01
C GLU A 293 0.33 20.35 13.19
N ASN A 294 0.99 20.10 14.30
CA ASN A 294 1.22 18.73 14.81
C ASN A 294 0.82 18.69 16.31
N ALA A 295 1.19 17.63 17.03
CA ALA A 295 0.80 17.48 18.43
C ALA A 295 1.25 18.64 19.31
N GLU A 296 2.44 19.24 19.07
CA GLU A 296 3.09 20.18 19.98
C GLU A 296 3.24 21.60 19.46
N SER A 297 3.21 21.77 18.13
CA SER A 297 3.65 23.00 17.47
C SER A 297 2.80 23.35 16.25
N TYR A 298 2.89 24.63 15.84
CA TYR A 298 2.46 25.13 14.54
C TYR A 298 3.66 25.53 13.68
N SER A 299 3.53 25.43 12.37
CA SER A 299 4.36 26.20 11.45
C SER A 299 3.77 27.60 11.27
N MET A 300 4.59 28.60 10.97
CA MET A 300 4.11 29.95 10.65
C MET A 300 3.72 30.01 9.17
N ALA A 301 2.57 30.62 8.88
CA ALA A 301 2.08 30.84 7.52
C ALA A 301 2.40 32.26 7.01
N ASP A 302 2.72 33.19 7.91
CA ASP A 302 3.06 34.58 7.62
C ASP A 302 4.47 34.94 8.13
N ASP A 303 4.92 36.16 7.82
CA ASP A 303 6.21 36.71 8.25
C ASP A 303 6.08 37.64 9.47
N ALA A 304 5.01 37.53 10.25
CA ALA A 304 4.76 38.35 11.44
C ALA A 304 5.84 38.17 12.52
N LEU A 305 6.42 36.96 12.58
CA LEU A 305 7.54 36.63 13.46
C LEU A 305 8.74 36.17 12.63
N LYS A 306 9.94 36.38 13.18
CA LYS A 306 11.20 36.03 12.53
C LYS A 306 12.01 35.05 13.38
N GLU A 307 12.94 34.40 12.71
CA GLU A 307 13.96 33.61 13.42
C GLU A 307 14.77 34.52 14.36
N GLY A 308 14.94 34.08 15.60
CA GLY A 308 15.60 34.87 16.65
C GLY A 308 14.62 35.59 17.57
N ASP A 309 13.35 35.76 17.19
CA ASP A 309 12.34 36.35 18.08
C ASP A 309 12.15 35.49 19.31
N THR A 310 12.06 36.15 20.47
CA THR A 310 11.78 35.46 21.76
C THR A 310 10.29 35.50 22.03
N VAL A 311 9.62 34.36 21.99
CA VAL A 311 8.17 34.24 22.24
C VAL A 311 7.88 33.76 23.65
N ILE A 312 6.80 34.27 24.23
CA ILE A 312 6.29 33.86 25.54
C ILE A 312 5.45 32.60 25.39
N VAL A 313 5.83 31.52 26.07
CA VAL A 313 5.18 30.20 25.95
C VAL A 313 4.26 29.84 27.12
N THR A 314 4.49 30.45 28.30
CA THR A 314 3.59 30.31 29.44
C THR A 314 3.36 31.65 30.12
N GLY A 315 2.27 31.80 30.90
CA GLY A 315 1.90 33.07 31.54
C GLY A 315 1.25 34.08 30.57
N ASN A 316 1.02 33.69 29.31
CA ASN A 316 0.57 34.56 28.21
C ASN A 316 -0.98 34.75 28.15
N VAL A 317 -1.78 33.91 28.84
CA VAL A 317 -3.25 33.91 28.71
C VAL A 317 -3.89 35.24 29.15
N ASN A 318 -3.32 35.94 30.14
CA ASN A 318 -3.86 37.19 30.69
C ASN A 318 -2.96 38.41 30.43
N LEU A 319 -1.94 38.26 29.55
CA LEU A 319 -1.05 39.38 29.23
C LEU A 319 -1.75 40.45 28.40
N ALA A 320 -1.49 41.72 28.76
CA ALA A 320 -1.80 42.88 27.91
C ALA A 320 -0.62 43.26 27.05
N HIS A 321 -0.87 44.07 26.00
CA HIS A 321 0.20 44.67 25.21
C HIS A 321 1.04 45.60 26.10
N GLU A 322 2.36 45.53 25.96
CA GLU A 322 3.36 46.26 26.74
C GLU A 322 3.37 45.97 28.26
N ALA A 323 2.68 44.88 28.67
CA ALA A 323 2.74 44.48 30.08
C ALA A 323 4.18 44.10 30.50
N PRO A 324 4.66 44.56 31.65
CA PRO A 324 5.96 44.17 32.18
C PRO A 324 5.92 42.68 32.55
N VAL A 325 6.97 41.96 32.17
CA VAL A 325 7.08 40.51 32.41
C VAL A 325 8.42 40.17 33.08
N LYS A 326 8.39 39.13 33.89
CA LYS A 326 9.57 38.54 34.51
C LYS A 326 9.77 37.15 33.97
N VAL A 327 10.90 36.93 33.26
CA VAL A 327 11.23 35.61 32.76
C VAL A 327 11.65 34.71 33.92
N VAL A 328 11.07 33.56 34.01
CA VAL A 328 11.40 32.52 34.98
C VAL A 328 11.80 31.25 34.23
N ASP A 329 12.91 30.65 34.63
CA ASP A 329 13.33 29.33 34.11
C ASP A 329 12.50 28.25 34.81
N ARG A 330 11.88 27.38 34.04
CA ARG A 330 11.22 26.17 34.51
C ARG A 330 11.78 24.95 33.83
#